data_b1652057cd4b393f8907e9758c66980f
#
_entry.id   b1652057cd4b393f8907e9758c66980f
#
_cell.length_a   1.000
_cell.length_b   1.000
_cell.length_c   1.000
_cell.angle_alpha   90.00
_cell.angle_beta   90.00
_cell.angle_gamma   90.00
#
_symmetry.space_group_name_H-M   'P 1'
#
loop_
_entity.id
_entity.type
_entity.pdbx_description
1 polymer ?
#
loop_
_entity_poly.entity_id
_entity_poly.type
_entity_poly.pdbx_seq_one_letter_code
_entity_poly.pdbx_strand_id
1 'polypeptide(L)'
;MRQERMAKPNSDEVKEPMPIVLFLHGRSLSGTDLYTVRKYGTIDAVKRGRKVNAVVIAPQVNHGDWWRPERLLNVVDWVAKRYDVDTSRLYVLGMSLGGYGTLDFAATYPERTAAAIALCGGSTLKAATLGKLNEVPLWIMHGTADASVAVSASRSVKSAMEKVNPNTPRLRYDEWVGAGHSIYARTFYMDEAYEWLFKHRTTDKNRPVDKSVKIPTERFSNAYKGLPRGGIALTVYDPPTKATTKGRYLGEEVAVPAPKKENKEGKQDKEVKESKENKSEKVKSSKSSSDDVQYHVVAEGETLSHIAVKYNTTVKKLCEWNNIEKDAIINIGKKLQVSEAAIVE
;
A
#
# COMPACT_ATOMS: atom_id res chain seq x y z
N MET A 1 19.88 33.71 27.52
CA MET A 1 19.13 32.74 26.73
C MET A 1 19.48 31.33 27.21
N ARG A 2 18.58 30.69 27.96
CA ARG A 2 18.77 29.31 28.44
C ARG A 2 18.34 28.36 27.32
N GLN A 3 19.27 27.55 26.84
CA GLN A 3 18.93 26.40 25.98
C GLN A 3 18.25 25.34 26.85
N GLU A 4 16.97 25.12 26.64
CA GLU A 4 16.27 23.95 27.18
C GLU A 4 16.79 22.71 26.45
N ARG A 5 17.53 21.89 27.21
CA ARG A 5 17.91 20.54 26.76
C ARG A 5 16.63 19.70 26.77
N MET A 6 16.12 19.38 25.61
CA MET A 6 15.10 18.32 25.48
C MET A 6 15.70 17.02 26.02
N ALA A 7 15.05 16.44 27.02
CA ALA A 7 15.41 15.14 27.56
C ALA A 7 15.32 14.07 26.46
N LYS A 8 16.39 13.33 26.27
CA LYS A 8 16.35 12.13 25.41
C LYS A 8 15.38 11.13 26.03
N PRO A 9 14.48 10.53 25.26
CA PRO A 9 13.63 9.47 25.78
C PRO A 9 14.49 8.29 26.23
N ASN A 10 14.10 7.67 27.34
CA ASN A 10 14.77 6.53 27.92
C ASN A 10 14.78 5.36 26.91
N SER A 11 15.93 4.77 26.64
CA SER A 11 16.20 3.80 25.59
C SER A 11 15.67 2.38 25.83
N ASP A 12 14.91 2.15 26.89
CA ASP A 12 14.54 0.81 27.36
C ASP A 12 13.02 0.48 27.28
N GLU A 13 12.20 1.32 26.66
CA GLU A 13 10.82 0.94 26.36
C GLU A 13 10.80 -0.06 25.21
N VAL A 14 10.49 -1.31 25.50
CA VAL A 14 10.15 -2.35 24.51
C VAL A 14 8.90 -1.85 23.79
N LYS A 15 9.05 -1.30 22.60
CA LYS A 15 7.90 -0.86 21.81
C LYS A 15 7.18 -2.05 21.22
N GLU A 16 5.86 -2.07 21.42
CA GLU A 16 5.00 -3.07 20.79
C GLU A 16 5.14 -3.03 19.26
N PRO A 17 5.16 -4.22 18.60
CA PRO A 17 5.13 -4.30 17.16
C PRO A 17 3.97 -3.50 16.55
N MET A 18 4.21 -2.84 15.42
CA MET A 18 3.24 -1.94 14.81
C MET A 18 2.08 -2.70 14.16
N PRO A 19 0.83 -2.23 14.28
CA PRO A 19 -0.27 -2.77 13.49
C PRO A 19 -0.06 -2.54 12.00
N ILE A 20 -0.80 -3.27 11.17
CA ILE A 20 -0.80 -3.14 9.70
C ILE A 20 -2.14 -2.56 9.26
N VAL A 21 -2.09 -1.54 8.41
CA VAL A 21 -3.26 -1.00 7.70
C VAL A 21 -3.07 -1.27 6.20
N LEU A 22 -3.87 -2.15 5.64
CA LEU A 22 -3.94 -2.42 4.21
C LEU A 22 -5.00 -1.50 3.59
N PHE A 23 -4.55 -0.49 2.85
CA PHE A 23 -5.41 0.45 2.14
C PHE A 23 -5.61 0.01 0.70
N LEU A 24 -6.86 -0.18 0.30
CA LEU A 24 -7.26 -0.57 -1.06
C LEU A 24 -7.95 0.59 -1.77
N HIS A 25 -7.32 1.10 -2.81
CA HIS A 25 -7.83 2.23 -3.58
C HIS A 25 -9.02 1.85 -4.48
N GLY A 26 -9.79 2.85 -4.90
CA GLY A 26 -10.83 2.73 -5.92
C GLY A 26 -10.24 2.74 -7.34
N ARG A 27 -11.10 2.47 -8.35
CA ARG A 27 -10.71 2.35 -9.75
C ARG A 27 -9.95 3.57 -10.29
N SER A 28 -10.22 4.77 -9.79
CA SER A 28 -9.56 6.00 -10.23
C SER A 28 -8.05 6.06 -9.95
N LEU A 29 -7.52 5.22 -9.06
CA LEU A 29 -6.09 5.12 -8.78
C LEU A 29 -5.47 3.84 -9.36
N SER A 30 -6.21 3.04 -10.13
CA SER A 30 -5.67 1.90 -10.86
C SER A 30 -4.61 2.35 -11.86
N GLY A 31 -3.62 1.51 -12.12
CA GLY A 31 -2.55 1.79 -13.07
C GLY A 31 -1.23 1.14 -12.67
N THR A 32 -0.15 1.65 -13.26
CA THR A 32 1.22 1.17 -13.05
C THR A 32 2.14 2.24 -12.42
N ASP A 33 1.57 3.39 -12.06
CA ASP A 33 2.29 4.49 -11.43
C ASP A 33 1.91 4.55 -9.94
N LEU A 34 2.80 4.05 -9.08
CA LEU A 34 2.61 4.02 -7.63
C LEU A 34 2.43 5.41 -6.99
N TYR A 35 2.88 6.49 -7.64
CA TYR A 35 2.60 7.85 -7.14
C TYR A 35 1.11 8.18 -7.17
N THR A 36 0.34 7.50 -8.01
CA THR A 36 -1.10 7.70 -8.14
C THR A 36 -1.85 7.31 -6.86
N VAL A 37 -1.42 6.25 -6.13
CA VAL A 37 -2.06 5.83 -4.86
C VAL A 37 -1.93 6.87 -3.74
N ARG A 38 -1.13 7.92 -3.95
CA ARG A 38 -0.92 9.02 -3.01
C ARG A 38 -1.89 10.18 -3.19
N LYS A 39 -2.80 10.12 -4.18
CA LYS A 39 -3.72 11.22 -4.52
C LYS A 39 -4.90 11.32 -3.56
N TYR A 40 -5.34 10.21 -2.96
CA TYR A 40 -6.34 10.20 -1.90
C TYR A 40 -6.21 8.93 -1.03
N GLY A 41 -7.01 8.85 0.03
CA GLY A 41 -7.05 7.70 0.92
C GLY A 41 -6.05 7.80 2.06
N THR A 42 -5.72 6.68 2.67
CA THR A 42 -4.87 6.64 3.88
C THR A 42 -3.51 7.29 3.65
N ILE A 43 -2.87 7.07 2.49
CA ILE A 43 -1.56 7.67 2.20
C ILE A 43 -1.65 9.20 2.10
N ASP A 44 -2.68 9.73 1.42
CA ASP A 44 -2.86 11.19 1.35
C ASP A 44 -3.25 11.77 2.72
N ALA A 45 -4.02 11.04 3.51
CA ALA A 45 -4.36 11.45 4.88
C ALA A 45 -3.09 11.58 5.76
N VAL A 46 -2.20 10.60 5.72
CA VAL A 46 -0.90 10.64 6.41
C VAL A 46 -0.06 11.81 5.89
N LYS A 47 0.01 11.99 4.57
CA LYS A 47 0.71 13.13 3.95
C LYS A 47 0.17 14.47 4.41
N ARG A 48 -1.12 14.57 4.70
CA ARG A 48 -1.78 15.78 5.25
C ARG A 48 -1.66 15.90 6.76
N GLY A 49 -0.90 15.04 7.42
CA GLY A 49 -0.65 15.09 8.86
C GLY A 49 -1.61 14.27 9.72
N ARG A 50 -2.46 13.39 9.13
CA ARG A 50 -3.21 12.41 9.90
C ARG A 50 -2.25 11.41 10.53
N LYS A 51 -2.27 11.30 11.86
CA LYS A 51 -1.47 10.30 12.58
C LYS A 51 -2.17 8.95 12.46
N VAL A 52 -1.54 8.03 11.74
CA VAL A 52 -1.95 6.63 11.66
C VAL A 52 -0.83 5.80 12.25
N ASN A 53 -0.99 5.39 13.50
CA ASN A 53 0.04 4.61 14.23
C ASN A 53 0.06 3.16 13.75
N ALA A 54 0.43 2.95 12.49
CA ALA A 54 0.47 1.66 11.81
C ALA A 54 1.44 1.68 10.63
N VAL A 55 1.92 0.52 10.24
CA VAL A 55 2.53 0.32 8.91
C VAL A 55 1.42 0.33 7.87
N VAL A 56 1.43 1.30 6.96
CA VAL A 56 0.42 1.42 5.91
C VAL A 56 0.93 0.76 4.63
N ILE A 57 0.18 -0.23 4.17
CA ILE A 57 0.41 -0.90 2.88
C ILE A 57 -0.64 -0.39 1.89
N ALA A 58 -0.19 0.22 0.80
CA ALA A 58 -1.04 0.75 -0.26
C ALA A 58 -0.60 0.18 -1.63
N PRO A 59 -0.99 -1.05 -1.95
CA PRO A 59 -0.68 -1.64 -3.25
C PRO A 59 -1.47 -0.94 -4.36
N GLN A 60 -1.09 -1.17 -5.61
CA GLN A 60 -1.82 -0.69 -6.76
C GLN A 60 -2.28 -1.87 -7.63
N VAL A 61 -3.53 -1.81 -8.09
CA VAL A 61 -4.06 -2.73 -9.09
C VAL A 61 -4.02 -2.07 -10.48
N ASN A 62 -3.73 -2.83 -11.51
CA ASN A 62 -3.69 -2.33 -12.89
C ASN A 62 -5.08 -1.87 -13.38
N HIS A 63 -5.10 -1.06 -14.43
CA HIS A 63 -6.34 -0.72 -15.12
C HIS A 63 -7.07 -1.99 -15.60
N GLY A 64 -8.37 -2.07 -15.34
CA GLY A 64 -9.20 -3.22 -15.72
C GLY A 64 -9.13 -4.42 -14.78
N ASP A 65 -8.13 -4.50 -13.91
CA ASP A 65 -7.99 -5.57 -12.93
C ASP A 65 -8.87 -5.37 -11.68
N TRP A 66 -8.97 -6.46 -10.90
CA TRP A 66 -9.62 -6.52 -9.61
C TRP A 66 -8.63 -6.88 -8.51
N TRP A 67 -8.98 -6.48 -7.26
CA TRP A 67 -8.25 -6.92 -6.09
C TRP A 67 -8.38 -8.43 -5.92
N ARG A 68 -7.24 -9.11 -5.78
CA ARG A 68 -7.20 -10.57 -5.56
C ARG A 68 -6.69 -10.83 -4.15
N PRO A 69 -7.51 -11.46 -3.29
CA PRO A 69 -7.15 -11.70 -1.89
C PRO A 69 -5.79 -12.37 -1.71
N GLU A 70 -5.44 -13.35 -2.54
CA GLU A 70 -4.18 -14.08 -2.46
C GLU A 70 -2.97 -13.18 -2.72
N ARG A 71 -3.08 -12.27 -3.70
CA ARG A 71 -2.00 -11.31 -4.00
C ARG A 71 -1.83 -10.31 -2.86
N LEU A 72 -2.93 -9.86 -2.27
CA LEU A 72 -2.91 -8.96 -1.12
C LEU A 72 -2.27 -9.64 0.10
N LEU A 73 -2.63 -10.90 0.37
CA LEU A 73 -2.01 -11.65 1.46
C LEU A 73 -0.51 -11.82 1.26
N ASN A 74 -0.06 -12.10 0.04
CA ASN A 74 1.37 -12.20 -0.28
C ASN A 74 2.13 -10.91 0.06
N VAL A 75 1.54 -9.74 -0.24
CA VAL A 75 2.15 -8.44 0.11
C VAL A 75 2.19 -8.25 1.63
N VAL A 76 1.13 -8.58 2.34
CA VAL A 76 1.08 -8.51 3.81
C VAL A 76 2.15 -9.43 4.43
N ASP A 77 2.25 -10.67 3.96
CA ASP A 77 3.23 -11.64 4.46
C ASP A 77 4.67 -11.22 4.13
N TRP A 78 4.88 -10.58 2.98
CA TRP A 78 6.18 -10.00 2.63
C TRP A 78 6.59 -8.90 3.62
N VAL A 79 5.65 -8.02 4.00
CA VAL A 79 5.88 -6.98 5.01
C VAL A 79 6.13 -7.62 6.38
N ALA A 80 5.30 -8.59 6.79
CA ALA A 80 5.42 -9.25 8.09
C ALA A 80 6.75 -10.00 8.29
N LYS A 81 7.35 -10.48 7.18
CA LYS A 81 8.68 -11.11 7.22
C LYS A 81 9.83 -10.13 7.42
N ARG A 82 9.67 -8.88 6.99
CA ARG A 82 10.74 -7.86 6.94
C ARG A 82 10.68 -6.84 8.04
N TYR A 83 9.49 -6.55 8.53
CA TYR A 83 9.25 -5.47 9.47
C TYR A 83 8.72 -6.01 10.80
N ASP A 84 8.98 -5.27 11.87
CA ASP A 84 8.45 -5.60 13.19
C ASP A 84 7.00 -5.14 13.31
N VAL A 85 6.08 -6.02 12.91
CA VAL A 85 4.64 -5.76 12.88
C VAL A 85 3.86 -6.82 13.63
N ASP A 86 2.74 -6.40 14.22
CA ASP A 86 1.78 -7.29 14.89
C ASP A 86 0.75 -7.77 13.87
N THR A 87 0.90 -9.00 13.42
CA THR A 87 -0.02 -9.63 12.46
C THR A 87 -1.39 -9.94 13.04
N SER A 88 -1.55 -9.89 14.38
CA SER A 88 -2.87 -9.97 15.01
C SER A 88 -3.70 -8.70 14.86
N ARG A 89 -3.05 -7.62 14.39
CA ARG A 89 -3.64 -6.30 14.15
C ARG A 89 -3.54 -5.90 12.67
N LEU A 90 -3.95 -6.80 11.78
CA LEU A 90 -4.12 -6.47 10.35
C LEU A 90 -5.52 -5.91 10.10
N TYR A 91 -5.56 -4.67 9.65
CA TYR A 91 -6.78 -3.96 9.30
C TYR A 91 -6.84 -3.71 7.80
N VAL A 92 -8.04 -3.86 7.22
CA VAL A 92 -8.25 -3.64 5.79
C VAL A 92 -9.31 -2.57 5.60
N LEU A 93 -9.01 -1.57 4.79
CA LEU A 93 -10.01 -0.56 4.44
C LEU A 93 -9.87 -0.10 2.99
N GLY A 94 -11.01 0.11 2.35
CA GLY A 94 -11.04 0.53 0.96
C GLY A 94 -12.39 1.05 0.51
N MET A 95 -12.40 1.73 -0.64
CA MET A 95 -13.58 2.36 -1.21
C MET A 95 -13.81 1.91 -2.66
N SER A 96 -15.08 1.77 -3.06
CA SER A 96 -15.44 1.42 -4.44
C SER A 96 -14.81 0.07 -4.83
N LEU A 97 -13.99 0.01 -5.88
CA LEU A 97 -13.18 -1.17 -6.19
C LEU A 97 -12.41 -1.69 -4.96
N GLY A 98 -11.83 -0.78 -4.15
CA GLY A 98 -11.16 -1.12 -2.89
C GLY A 98 -12.12 -1.61 -1.82
N GLY A 99 -13.37 -1.14 -1.81
CA GLY A 99 -14.44 -1.67 -0.96
C GLY A 99 -14.76 -3.13 -1.28
N TYR A 100 -14.82 -3.48 -2.57
CA TYR A 100 -14.92 -4.88 -3.02
C TYR A 100 -13.71 -5.70 -2.53
N GLY A 101 -12.50 -5.20 -2.79
CA GLY A 101 -11.27 -5.87 -2.34
C GLY A 101 -11.21 -6.08 -0.83
N THR A 102 -11.72 -5.12 -0.05
CA THR A 102 -11.80 -5.22 1.41
C THR A 102 -12.71 -6.35 1.85
N LEU A 103 -13.92 -6.42 1.29
CA LEU A 103 -14.88 -7.47 1.61
C LEU A 103 -14.43 -8.85 1.15
N ASP A 104 -13.86 -8.93 -0.05
CA ASP A 104 -13.35 -10.18 -0.61
C ASP A 104 -12.14 -10.68 0.19
N PHE A 105 -11.22 -9.80 0.60
CA PHE A 105 -10.08 -10.17 1.44
C PHE A 105 -10.53 -10.65 2.82
N ALA A 106 -11.39 -9.89 3.50
CA ALA A 106 -11.86 -10.22 4.84
C ALA A 106 -12.68 -11.51 4.87
N ALA A 107 -13.48 -11.79 3.83
CA ALA A 107 -14.24 -13.03 3.71
C ALA A 107 -13.36 -14.23 3.36
N THR A 108 -12.24 -14.02 2.65
CA THR A 108 -11.32 -15.11 2.27
C THR A 108 -10.38 -15.47 3.44
N TYR A 109 -9.93 -14.45 4.20
CA TYR A 109 -8.97 -14.59 5.29
C TYR A 109 -9.51 -13.97 6.60
N PRO A 110 -10.64 -14.45 7.14
CA PRO A 110 -11.23 -13.87 8.34
C PRO A 110 -10.32 -14.01 9.57
N GLU A 111 -9.56 -15.08 9.67
CA GLU A 111 -8.60 -15.35 10.73
C GLU A 111 -7.39 -14.39 10.70
N ARG A 112 -7.10 -13.80 9.55
CA ARG A 112 -6.01 -12.84 9.38
C ARG A 112 -6.47 -11.40 9.55
N THR A 113 -7.76 -11.11 9.49
CA THR A 113 -8.34 -9.78 9.50
C THR A 113 -8.83 -9.39 10.87
N ALA A 114 -8.17 -8.44 11.54
CA ALA A 114 -8.58 -7.94 12.86
C ALA A 114 -9.86 -7.14 12.80
N ALA A 115 -9.98 -6.24 11.81
CA ALA A 115 -11.20 -5.51 11.48
C ALA A 115 -11.14 -4.97 10.04
N ALA A 116 -12.30 -4.63 9.47
CA ALA A 116 -12.37 -4.11 8.11
C ALA A 116 -13.38 -2.96 7.98
N ILE A 117 -13.08 -1.96 7.13
CA ILE A 117 -14.00 -0.88 6.75
C ILE A 117 -14.18 -0.89 5.23
N ALA A 118 -15.38 -1.21 4.76
CA ALA A 118 -15.73 -1.23 3.34
C ALA A 118 -16.65 -0.06 2.99
N LEU A 119 -16.19 0.80 2.08
CA LEU A 119 -16.87 2.02 1.66
C LEU A 119 -17.39 1.88 0.25
N CYS A 120 -18.69 2.05 0.04
CA CYS A 120 -19.36 2.03 -1.27
C CYS A 120 -18.94 0.84 -2.13
N GLY A 121 -18.86 -0.35 -1.53
CA GLY A 121 -18.40 -1.57 -2.18
C GLY A 121 -19.48 -2.65 -2.20
N GLY A 122 -19.11 -3.78 -2.77
CA GLY A 122 -19.83 -5.03 -2.76
C GLY A 122 -18.83 -6.18 -2.69
N SER A 123 -19.18 -7.35 -3.19
CA SER A 123 -18.26 -8.48 -3.26
C SER A 123 -18.39 -9.21 -4.60
N THR A 124 -17.29 -9.83 -5.02
CA THR A 124 -17.27 -10.75 -6.18
C THR A 124 -17.44 -12.21 -5.77
N LEU A 125 -17.47 -12.48 -4.46
CA LEU A 125 -17.51 -13.83 -3.90
C LEU A 125 -18.94 -14.37 -3.81
N LYS A 126 -19.05 -15.69 -3.73
CA LYS A 126 -20.32 -16.37 -3.50
C LYS A 126 -20.83 -16.10 -2.08
N ALA A 127 -22.14 -16.10 -1.91
CA ALA A 127 -22.82 -15.86 -0.64
C ALA A 127 -22.32 -16.78 0.51
N ALA A 128 -22.00 -18.04 0.21
CA ALA A 128 -21.45 -18.97 1.22
C ALA A 128 -20.10 -18.48 1.78
N THR A 129 -19.24 -17.92 0.95
CA THR A 129 -17.96 -17.34 1.40
C THR A 129 -18.17 -16.05 2.18
N LEU A 130 -19.15 -15.23 1.78
CA LEU A 130 -19.51 -13.99 2.48
C LEU A 130 -20.03 -14.24 3.89
N GLY A 131 -20.61 -15.41 4.16
CA GLY A 131 -21.02 -15.82 5.50
C GLY A 131 -19.85 -15.81 6.52
N LYS A 132 -18.60 -16.01 6.08
CA LYS A 132 -17.41 -15.95 6.91
C LYS A 132 -17.09 -14.55 7.45
N LEU A 133 -17.64 -13.50 6.85
CA LEU A 133 -17.54 -12.13 7.39
C LEU A 133 -18.14 -12.01 8.81
N ASN A 134 -18.98 -12.97 9.23
CA ASN A 134 -19.43 -13.05 10.62
C ASN A 134 -18.28 -13.33 11.63
N GLU A 135 -17.09 -13.64 11.16
CA GLU A 135 -15.90 -13.84 11.99
C GLU A 135 -15.08 -12.54 12.14
N VAL A 136 -15.38 -11.49 11.35
CA VAL A 136 -14.60 -10.26 11.27
C VAL A 136 -15.42 -9.06 11.76
N PRO A 137 -14.91 -8.23 12.70
CA PRO A 137 -15.47 -6.91 12.97
C PRO A 137 -15.48 -6.09 11.68
N LEU A 138 -16.68 -5.82 11.16
CA LEU A 138 -16.87 -5.23 9.85
C LEU A 138 -17.72 -3.98 9.93
N TRP A 139 -17.25 -2.89 9.33
CA TRP A 139 -18.01 -1.66 9.16
C TRP A 139 -18.22 -1.38 7.67
N ILE A 140 -19.45 -1.41 7.25
CA ILE A 140 -19.86 -1.07 5.87
C ILE A 140 -20.54 0.30 5.89
N MET A 141 -20.17 1.18 4.97
CA MET A 141 -20.83 2.47 4.73
C MET A 141 -21.18 2.59 3.26
N HIS A 142 -22.46 2.94 2.95
CA HIS A 142 -22.91 3.12 1.59
C HIS A 142 -24.00 4.19 1.47
N GLY A 143 -23.97 4.95 0.39
CA GLY A 143 -24.98 5.98 0.11
C GLY A 143 -26.10 5.49 -0.78
N THR A 144 -27.34 5.90 -0.49
CA THR A 144 -28.51 5.47 -1.29
C THR A 144 -28.55 6.12 -2.66
N ALA A 145 -27.87 7.26 -2.88
CA ALA A 145 -27.78 7.97 -4.16
C ALA A 145 -26.43 7.71 -4.88
N ASP A 146 -25.77 6.60 -4.56
CA ASP A 146 -24.54 6.20 -5.24
C ASP A 146 -24.86 5.75 -6.68
N ALA A 147 -24.41 6.54 -7.65
CA ALA A 147 -24.61 6.28 -9.07
C ALA A 147 -23.49 5.42 -9.70
N SER A 148 -22.39 5.19 -8.98
CA SER A 148 -21.23 4.41 -9.47
C SER A 148 -21.29 2.95 -9.04
N VAL A 149 -21.66 2.70 -7.79
CA VAL A 149 -21.90 1.39 -7.21
C VAL A 149 -23.25 1.42 -6.52
N ALA A 150 -24.23 0.69 -7.05
CA ALA A 150 -25.56 0.64 -6.45
C ALA A 150 -25.48 0.14 -5.00
N VAL A 151 -26.22 0.79 -4.10
CA VAL A 151 -26.29 0.42 -2.67
C VAL A 151 -26.71 -1.03 -2.44
N SER A 152 -27.41 -1.63 -3.40
CA SER A 152 -27.77 -3.05 -3.40
C SER A 152 -26.54 -3.97 -3.34
N ALA A 153 -25.37 -3.53 -3.80
CA ALA A 153 -24.14 -4.33 -3.72
C ALA A 153 -23.75 -4.60 -2.27
N SER A 154 -23.72 -3.57 -1.40
CA SER A 154 -23.45 -3.76 0.03
C SER A 154 -24.61 -4.37 0.80
N ARG A 155 -25.87 -4.09 0.41
CA ARG A 155 -27.06 -4.76 0.97
C ARG A 155 -27.03 -6.28 0.76
N SER A 156 -26.53 -6.73 -0.41
CA SER A 156 -26.34 -8.16 -0.69
C SER A 156 -25.32 -8.82 0.23
N VAL A 157 -24.22 -8.12 0.56
CA VAL A 157 -23.22 -8.59 1.52
C VAL A 157 -23.85 -8.70 2.92
N LYS A 158 -24.52 -7.64 3.38
CA LYS A 158 -25.27 -7.64 4.65
C LYS A 158 -26.24 -8.83 4.72
N SER A 159 -27.06 -9.02 3.67
CA SER A 159 -28.03 -10.11 3.62
C SER A 159 -27.36 -11.49 3.66
N ALA A 160 -26.19 -11.65 3.01
CA ALA A 160 -25.44 -12.91 3.07
C ALA A 160 -24.93 -13.21 4.50
N MET A 161 -24.46 -12.19 5.22
CA MET A 161 -24.05 -12.32 6.63
C MET A 161 -25.23 -12.67 7.54
N GLU A 162 -26.35 -11.94 7.40
CA GLU A 162 -27.54 -12.13 8.21
C GLU A 162 -28.24 -13.49 7.95
N LYS A 163 -28.06 -14.05 6.75
CA LYS A 163 -28.57 -15.39 6.43
C LYS A 163 -27.88 -16.48 7.25
N VAL A 164 -26.62 -16.29 7.60
CA VAL A 164 -25.83 -17.20 8.46
C VAL A 164 -26.02 -16.87 9.92
N ASN A 165 -26.03 -15.58 10.29
CA ASN A 165 -26.25 -15.11 11.64
C ASN A 165 -27.11 -13.85 11.65
N PRO A 166 -28.42 -13.95 11.84
CA PRO A 166 -29.36 -12.82 11.76
C PRO A 166 -29.04 -11.66 12.72
N ASN A 167 -28.40 -11.97 13.83
CA ASN A 167 -28.05 -11.00 14.87
C ASN A 167 -26.54 -10.86 15.03
N THR A 168 -25.80 -10.94 13.93
CA THR A 168 -24.34 -10.87 13.99
C THR A 168 -23.87 -9.63 14.80
N PRO A 169 -23.07 -9.82 15.86
CA PRO A 169 -22.53 -8.70 16.63
C PRO A 169 -21.35 -8.04 15.91
N ARG A 170 -20.93 -8.58 14.77
CA ARG A 170 -19.71 -8.15 14.07
C ARG A 170 -19.95 -7.24 12.88
N LEU A 171 -21.22 -6.97 12.54
CA LEU A 171 -21.56 -6.04 11.47
C LEU A 171 -22.02 -4.71 12.04
N ARG A 172 -21.34 -3.64 11.62
CA ARG A 172 -21.86 -2.28 11.62
C ARG A 172 -22.16 -1.89 10.19
N TYR A 173 -23.40 -1.49 9.92
CA TYR A 173 -23.86 -1.12 8.60
C TYR A 173 -24.52 0.26 8.65
N ASP A 174 -23.85 1.25 8.04
CA ASP A 174 -24.33 2.62 7.98
C ASP A 174 -24.72 2.95 6.53
N GLU A 175 -26.02 3.14 6.30
CA GLU A 175 -26.57 3.54 5.02
C GLU A 175 -27.01 4.99 5.09
N TRP A 176 -26.51 5.81 4.18
CA TRP A 176 -26.71 7.26 4.23
C TRP A 176 -27.63 7.70 3.11
N VAL A 177 -28.82 8.17 3.50
CA VAL A 177 -29.85 8.62 2.57
C VAL A 177 -29.39 9.84 1.79
N GLY A 178 -29.48 9.79 0.46
CA GLY A 178 -29.10 10.88 -0.44
C GLY A 178 -27.59 11.05 -0.65
N ALA A 179 -26.74 10.29 0.04
CA ALA A 179 -25.29 10.38 -0.16
C ALA A 179 -24.85 9.67 -1.44
N GLY A 180 -23.98 10.34 -2.22
CA GLY A 180 -23.37 9.82 -3.43
C GLY A 180 -22.03 9.12 -3.18
N HIS A 181 -21.43 8.60 -4.26
CA HIS A 181 -20.22 7.75 -4.21
C HIS A 181 -19.01 8.40 -3.54
N SER A 182 -18.70 9.66 -3.85
CA SER A 182 -17.42 10.29 -3.47
C SER A 182 -17.33 10.69 -2.01
N ILE A 183 -18.46 10.81 -1.28
CA ILE A 183 -18.46 11.31 0.09
C ILE A 183 -17.66 10.41 1.03
N TYR A 184 -17.64 9.13 0.78
CA TYR A 184 -17.00 8.14 1.66
C TYR A 184 -15.48 8.12 1.56
N ALA A 185 -14.87 8.67 0.51
CA ALA A 185 -13.42 8.87 0.45
C ALA A 185 -12.91 9.72 1.63
N ARG A 186 -13.79 10.55 2.22
CA ARG A 186 -13.48 11.40 3.37
C ARG A 186 -13.24 10.61 4.65
N THR A 187 -13.76 9.39 4.76
CA THR A 187 -13.53 8.49 5.91
C THR A 187 -12.05 8.24 6.16
N PHE A 188 -11.23 8.19 5.11
CA PHE A 188 -9.77 8.02 5.25
C PHE A 188 -9.07 9.17 5.97
N TYR A 189 -9.71 10.33 6.09
CA TYR A 189 -9.14 11.53 6.72
C TYR A 189 -9.63 11.74 8.16
N MET A 190 -10.46 10.85 8.68
CA MET A 190 -11.07 10.95 10.00
C MET A 190 -10.38 10.03 10.99
N ASP A 191 -10.09 10.54 12.21
CA ASP A 191 -9.49 9.75 13.29
C ASP A 191 -10.40 8.61 13.71
N GLU A 192 -11.70 8.86 13.73
CA GLU A 192 -12.72 7.92 14.18
C GLU A 192 -12.68 6.60 13.43
N ALA A 193 -12.29 6.61 12.15
CA ALA A 193 -12.15 5.39 11.36
C ALA A 193 -10.98 4.51 11.87
N TYR A 194 -9.84 5.13 12.15
CA TYR A 194 -8.66 4.41 12.65
C TYR A 194 -8.82 4.02 14.11
N GLU A 195 -9.40 4.89 14.94
CA GLU A 195 -9.75 4.58 16.33
C GLU A 195 -10.65 3.36 16.42
N TRP A 196 -11.64 3.27 15.53
CA TRP A 196 -12.52 2.11 15.47
C TRP A 196 -11.76 0.85 15.05
N LEU A 197 -10.91 0.90 14.00
CA LEU A 197 -10.11 -0.24 13.56
C LEU A 197 -9.23 -0.76 14.69
N PHE A 198 -8.50 0.13 15.36
CA PHE A 198 -7.47 -0.24 16.34
C PHE A 198 -7.99 -0.82 17.64
N LYS A 199 -9.31 -0.80 17.86
CA LYS A 199 -9.98 -1.46 18.99
C LYS A 199 -10.06 -2.99 18.87
N HIS A 200 -9.67 -3.58 17.73
CA HIS A 200 -9.88 -4.99 17.46
C HIS A 200 -8.55 -5.71 17.23
N ARG A 201 -8.50 -6.98 17.69
CA ARG A 201 -7.39 -7.91 17.41
C ARG A 201 -7.97 -9.26 16.99
N THR A 202 -7.24 -10.03 16.18
CA THR A 202 -7.68 -11.42 15.84
C THR A 202 -7.68 -12.34 17.03
N THR A 203 -6.90 -12.02 18.07
CA THR A 203 -6.78 -12.78 19.32
C THR A 203 -7.89 -12.50 20.32
N ASP A 204 -8.70 -11.46 20.11
CA ASP A 204 -9.77 -11.09 21.03
C ASP A 204 -10.92 -12.11 20.97
N LYS A 205 -11.38 -12.55 22.14
CA LYS A 205 -12.55 -13.40 22.21
C LYS A 205 -13.80 -12.62 21.79
N ASN A 206 -14.63 -13.26 20.97
CA ASN A 206 -15.93 -12.73 20.53
C ASN A 206 -15.92 -11.40 19.78
N ARG A 207 -14.80 -10.79 19.50
CA ARG A 207 -14.58 -9.56 18.70
C ARG A 207 -15.86 -8.81 18.26
N PRO A 208 -16.73 -8.32 19.19
CA PRO A 208 -17.95 -7.61 18.81
C PRO A 208 -17.59 -6.25 18.23
N VAL A 209 -18.43 -5.75 17.32
CA VAL A 209 -18.25 -4.41 16.77
C VAL A 209 -18.58 -3.37 17.83
N ASP A 210 -17.68 -2.42 18.05
CA ASP A 210 -17.98 -1.24 18.82
C ASP A 210 -18.91 -0.31 18.01
N LYS A 211 -20.17 -0.21 18.45
CA LYS A 211 -21.18 0.68 17.87
C LYS A 211 -21.23 2.06 18.55
N SER A 212 -20.39 2.31 19.54
CA SER A 212 -20.34 3.58 20.27
C SER A 212 -19.70 4.70 19.45
N VAL A 213 -18.75 4.38 18.57
CA VAL A 213 -18.13 5.36 17.67
C VAL A 213 -19.16 5.83 16.65
N LYS A 214 -19.59 7.06 16.76
CA LYS A 214 -20.53 7.69 15.82
C LYS A 214 -19.78 8.70 14.98
N ILE A 215 -20.03 8.69 13.67
CA ILE A 215 -19.55 9.72 12.76
C ILE A 215 -20.76 10.54 12.32
N PRO A 216 -20.95 11.76 12.86
CA PRO A 216 -22.03 12.65 12.43
C PRO A 216 -21.89 12.99 10.94
N THR A 217 -23.01 13.24 10.25
CA THR A 217 -23.02 13.58 8.81
C THR A 217 -22.14 14.80 8.51
N GLU A 218 -22.20 15.81 9.35
CA GLU A 218 -21.41 17.03 9.25
C GLU A 218 -19.90 16.77 9.37
N ARG A 219 -19.49 15.67 10.01
CA ARG A 219 -18.08 15.27 10.11
C ARG A 219 -17.47 14.98 8.75
N PHE A 220 -18.24 14.44 7.81
CA PHE A 220 -17.77 14.23 6.43
C PHE A 220 -17.50 15.56 5.72
N SER A 221 -18.31 16.60 5.96
CA SER A 221 -18.04 17.95 5.43
C SER A 221 -16.75 18.53 6.00
N ASN A 222 -16.40 18.17 7.23
CA ASN A 222 -15.24 18.65 7.99
C ASN A 222 -14.11 17.61 8.10
N ALA A 223 -14.07 16.58 7.24
CA ALA A 223 -13.09 15.48 7.32
C ALA A 223 -11.64 15.96 7.31
N TYR A 224 -11.37 17.06 6.63
CA TYR A 224 -10.03 17.66 6.52
C TYR A 224 -9.73 18.69 7.64
N LYS A 225 -10.66 18.92 8.56
CA LYS A 225 -10.45 19.85 9.67
C LYS A 225 -9.27 19.39 10.53
N GLY A 226 -8.37 20.31 10.82
CA GLY A 226 -7.16 20.05 11.60
C GLY A 226 -6.01 19.46 10.78
N LEU A 227 -6.21 19.16 9.48
CA LEU A 227 -5.12 18.77 8.61
C LEU A 227 -4.53 19.99 7.91
N PRO A 228 -3.20 20.08 7.79
CA PRO A 228 -2.54 21.19 7.10
C PRO A 228 -3.00 21.30 5.63
N ARG A 229 -3.22 22.54 5.18
CA ARG A 229 -3.40 22.79 3.74
C ARG A 229 -2.05 22.69 3.05
N GLY A 230 -1.96 21.93 1.95
CA GLY A 230 -0.73 21.84 1.15
C GLY A 230 0.12 20.58 1.39
N GLY A 231 -0.25 19.78 2.35
CA GLY A 231 0.42 18.50 2.62
C GLY A 231 1.80 18.66 3.28
N ILE A 232 2.14 17.71 4.08
CA ILE A 232 3.49 17.53 4.64
C ILE A 232 4.27 16.70 3.63
N ALA A 233 5.55 17.00 3.44
CA ALA A 233 6.42 16.10 2.69
C ALA A 233 6.33 14.72 3.32
N LEU A 234 5.98 13.70 2.52
CA LEU A 234 6.05 12.33 2.99
C LEU A 234 7.52 12.02 3.22
N THR A 235 7.91 11.95 4.46
CA THR A 235 9.11 11.25 4.82
C THR A 235 8.78 9.77 4.64
N VAL A 236 9.47 9.10 3.72
CA VAL A 236 9.37 7.66 3.60
C VAL A 236 10.14 7.09 4.78
N TYR A 237 9.42 6.71 5.82
CA TYR A 237 10.02 5.97 6.92
C TYR A 237 10.09 4.51 6.49
N ASP A 238 11.29 3.97 6.42
CA ASP A 238 11.45 2.53 6.49
C ASP A 238 11.06 2.10 7.91
N PRO A 239 9.98 1.34 8.07
CA PRO A 239 9.67 0.80 9.39
C PRO A 239 10.83 -0.07 9.87
N PRO A 240 11.09 -0.15 11.19
CA PRO A 240 12.20 -0.91 11.72
C PRO A 240 12.11 -2.37 11.23
N THR A 241 13.18 -2.84 10.61
CA THR A 241 13.29 -4.26 10.25
C THR A 241 13.51 -5.08 11.51
N LYS A 242 13.11 -6.35 11.51
CA LYS A 242 13.33 -7.28 12.64
C LYS A 242 14.80 -7.37 13.08
N ALA A 243 15.72 -7.06 12.16
CA ALA A 243 17.16 -7.00 12.45
C ALA A 243 17.62 -5.70 13.11
N THR A 244 16.78 -4.65 13.13
CA THR A 244 17.15 -3.32 13.62
C THR A 244 16.34 -2.88 14.85
N THR A 245 15.78 -3.83 15.59
CA THR A 245 14.91 -3.60 16.77
C THR A 245 15.56 -2.84 17.94
N LYS A 246 16.78 -2.36 17.78
CA LYS A 246 17.37 -1.40 18.71
C LYS A 246 17.16 0.04 18.20
N GLY A 247 16.01 0.61 18.51
CA GLY A 247 15.88 2.05 18.73
C GLY A 247 15.53 2.96 17.58
N ARG A 248 14.75 2.54 16.56
CA ARG A 248 14.18 3.50 15.59
C ARG A 248 12.67 3.60 15.72
N TYR A 249 12.21 4.80 15.96
CA TYR A 249 10.80 5.12 16.12
C TYR A 249 10.20 5.71 14.84
N LEU A 250 8.95 5.37 14.54
CA LEU A 250 8.14 6.10 13.58
C LEU A 250 8.05 7.56 14.01
N GLY A 251 8.63 8.46 13.21
CA GLY A 251 8.63 9.89 13.49
C GLY A 251 10.01 10.54 13.65
N GLU A 252 11.08 9.76 13.73
CA GLU A 252 12.44 10.32 13.63
C GLU A 252 12.88 10.36 12.17
N GLU A 253 13.37 11.49 11.70
CA GLU A 253 14.01 11.62 10.40
C GLU A 253 15.19 10.65 10.33
N VAL A 254 15.03 9.58 9.56
CA VAL A 254 16.16 8.70 9.24
C VAL A 254 16.91 9.38 8.11
N ALA A 255 18.05 9.95 8.42
CA ALA A 255 19.01 10.35 7.39
C ALA A 255 19.31 9.11 6.54
N VAL A 256 18.91 9.13 5.27
CA VAL A 256 19.28 8.09 4.31
C VAL A 256 20.80 8.11 4.25
N PRO A 257 21.53 7.04 4.60
CA PRO A 257 22.97 7.02 4.45
C PRO A 257 23.28 7.24 2.99
N ALA A 258 24.11 8.25 2.70
CA ALA A 258 24.60 8.48 1.36
C ALA A 258 25.21 7.18 0.82
N PRO A 259 25.03 6.84 -0.46
CA PRO A 259 25.61 5.64 -1.04
C PRO A 259 27.12 5.64 -0.75
N LYS A 260 27.60 4.60 -0.08
CA LYS A 260 29.04 4.42 0.19
C LYS A 260 29.75 4.41 -1.14
N LYS A 261 30.60 5.41 -1.37
CA LYS A 261 31.60 5.35 -2.43
C LYS A 261 32.51 4.18 -2.10
N GLU A 262 32.51 3.16 -2.94
CA GLU A 262 33.50 2.08 -2.84
C GLU A 262 34.90 2.67 -3.05
N ASN A 263 35.68 2.73 -1.98
CA ASN A 263 37.10 2.96 -2.06
C ASN A 263 37.75 1.72 -2.65
N LYS A 264 38.23 1.84 -3.87
CA LYS A 264 39.22 0.91 -4.42
C LYS A 264 40.53 1.16 -3.79
N GLU A 265 40.89 0.40 -2.76
CA GLU A 265 42.26 0.20 -2.35
C GLU A 265 42.71 -1.19 -2.76
N GLY A 266 43.78 -1.20 -3.53
CA GLY A 266 44.40 -2.40 -4.03
C GLY A 266 45.13 -3.22 -2.98
N LYS A 267 45.24 -4.51 -3.20
CA LYS A 267 46.40 -5.33 -2.81
C LYS A 267 46.62 -6.47 -3.78
N GLN A 268 47.91 -6.57 -4.08
CA GLN A 268 48.60 -7.50 -4.97
C GLN A 268 48.63 -8.96 -4.47
N ASP A 269 48.67 -9.84 -5.46
CA ASP A 269 49.41 -11.09 -5.62
C ASP A 269 49.34 -12.20 -4.57
N LYS A 270 48.87 -13.36 -5.01
CA LYS A 270 49.66 -14.58 -5.14
C LYS A 270 48.93 -15.68 -5.95
N GLU A 271 49.69 -16.17 -6.94
CA GLU A 271 49.38 -17.36 -7.77
C GLU A 271 49.18 -18.64 -6.95
N VAL A 272 48.31 -19.53 -7.37
CA VAL A 272 48.55 -20.96 -7.56
C VAL A 272 47.58 -21.53 -8.59
N LYS A 273 48.08 -22.37 -9.47
CA LYS A 273 47.63 -22.95 -10.71
C LYS A 273 46.53 -24.02 -10.59
N GLU A 274 45.88 -24.18 -11.75
CA GLU A 274 45.24 -25.39 -12.35
C GLU A 274 43.85 -25.80 -11.83
N SER A 275 42.87 -26.09 -12.63
CA SER A 275 42.74 -26.53 -14.05
C SER A 275 41.27 -26.58 -14.50
N LYS A 276 41.06 -26.26 -15.78
CA LYS A 276 40.06 -26.77 -16.74
C LYS A 276 38.57 -26.44 -16.65
N GLU A 277 38.19 -25.64 -17.65
CA GLU A 277 37.08 -25.76 -18.62
C GLU A 277 35.62 -25.73 -18.09
N ASN A 278 34.92 -24.61 -18.31
CA ASN A 278 33.93 -24.56 -19.37
C ASN A 278 33.48 -23.13 -19.69
N LYS A 279 33.27 -22.89 -20.98
CA LYS A 279 32.90 -21.65 -21.62
C LYS A 279 31.64 -21.01 -21.05
N SER A 280 31.71 -19.74 -20.71
CA SER A 280 30.63 -18.77 -20.90
C SER A 280 31.21 -17.40 -21.20
N GLU A 281 30.79 -16.82 -22.29
CA GLU A 281 31.29 -15.61 -22.90
C GLU A 281 31.19 -14.41 -21.94
N LYS A 282 32.33 -13.83 -21.66
CA LYS A 282 32.52 -12.58 -20.96
C LYS A 282 32.31 -11.44 -21.95
N VAL A 283 31.15 -10.78 -21.91
CA VAL A 283 31.00 -9.51 -22.61
C VAL A 283 31.76 -8.44 -21.81
N LYS A 284 32.84 -7.99 -22.39
CA LYS A 284 33.69 -6.89 -21.93
C LYS A 284 32.86 -5.60 -21.93
N SER A 285 32.82 -4.89 -20.79
CA SER A 285 32.42 -3.49 -20.75
C SER A 285 33.53 -2.65 -21.38
N SER A 286 33.35 -2.28 -22.63
CA SER A 286 34.13 -1.22 -23.27
C SER A 286 33.49 0.13 -22.95
N LYS A 287 34.25 1.06 -22.40
CA LYS A 287 33.92 2.49 -22.43
C LYS A 287 33.79 2.89 -23.89
N SER A 288 32.60 3.26 -24.35
CA SER A 288 32.40 3.87 -25.63
C SER A 288 31.96 5.32 -25.49
N SER A 289 32.40 6.10 -26.41
CA SER A 289 32.18 7.51 -26.70
C SER A 289 30.72 7.91 -26.69
N SER A 290 30.47 9.19 -26.54
CA SER A 290 29.22 9.92 -26.29
C SER A 290 28.08 9.81 -27.31
N ASP A 291 28.09 8.85 -28.25
CA ASP A 291 27.15 8.83 -29.38
C ASP A 291 26.27 7.58 -29.47
N ASP A 292 26.35 6.64 -28.52
CA ASP A 292 25.61 5.37 -28.60
C ASP A 292 24.30 5.40 -27.82
N VAL A 293 23.19 5.10 -28.51
CA VAL A 293 21.88 4.81 -27.90
C VAL A 293 22.02 3.67 -26.89
N GLN A 294 21.60 3.91 -25.65
CA GLN A 294 21.62 2.91 -24.59
C GLN A 294 20.37 2.04 -24.62
N TYR A 295 20.55 0.76 -24.31
CA TYR A 295 19.47 -0.21 -24.23
C TYR A 295 19.49 -0.93 -22.89
N HIS A 296 18.30 -1.29 -22.44
CA HIS A 296 18.05 -2.08 -21.23
C HIS A 296 17.31 -3.37 -21.59
N VAL A 297 17.73 -4.48 -21.01
CA VAL A 297 17.00 -5.76 -21.12
C VAL A 297 16.14 -5.91 -19.88
N VAL A 298 14.82 -6.01 -20.08
CA VAL A 298 13.83 -6.10 -19.00
C VAL A 298 14.09 -7.34 -18.16
N ALA A 299 14.31 -7.16 -16.86
CA ALA A 299 14.45 -8.24 -15.91
C ALA A 299 13.09 -8.58 -15.23
N GLU A 300 13.07 -9.70 -14.51
CA GLU A 300 11.88 -10.12 -13.77
C GLU A 300 11.45 -9.07 -12.73
N GLY A 301 10.16 -8.69 -12.76
CA GLY A 301 9.58 -7.71 -11.86
C GLY A 301 9.84 -6.24 -12.22
N GLU A 302 10.57 -5.94 -13.30
CA GLU A 302 10.76 -4.56 -13.76
C GLU A 302 9.52 -4.04 -14.49
N THR A 303 9.24 -2.75 -14.30
CA THR A 303 8.20 -1.99 -15.01
C THR A 303 8.82 -0.83 -15.76
N LEU A 304 8.08 -0.24 -16.70
CA LEU A 304 8.53 0.98 -17.40
C LEU A 304 8.91 2.09 -16.41
N SER A 305 8.22 2.19 -15.28
CA SER A 305 8.56 3.18 -14.24
C SER A 305 9.89 2.87 -13.54
N HIS A 306 10.18 1.61 -13.25
CA HIS A 306 11.47 1.20 -12.69
C HIS A 306 12.62 1.52 -13.63
N ILE A 307 12.43 1.20 -14.92
CA ILE A 307 13.43 1.45 -15.96
C ILE A 307 13.63 2.95 -16.18
N ALA A 308 12.55 3.75 -16.19
CA ALA A 308 12.62 5.20 -16.31
C ALA A 308 13.45 5.83 -15.19
N VAL A 309 13.23 5.43 -13.94
CA VAL A 309 14.01 5.90 -12.79
C VAL A 309 15.48 5.47 -12.90
N LYS A 310 15.74 4.21 -13.26
CA LYS A 310 17.08 3.65 -13.40
C LYS A 310 17.96 4.40 -14.40
N TYR A 311 17.36 4.92 -15.47
CA TYR A 311 18.05 5.65 -16.55
C TYR A 311 17.78 7.16 -16.56
N ASN A 312 17.26 7.69 -15.46
CA ASN A 312 16.97 9.12 -15.27
C ASN A 312 16.15 9.73 -16.42
N THR A 313 15.14 8.99 -16.87
CA THR A 313 14.21 9.38 -17.94
C THR A 313 12.76 9.30 -17.48
N THR A 314 11.80 9.47 -18.38
CA THR A 314 10.37 9.37 -18.08
C THR A 314 9.74 8.19 -18.79
N VAL A 315 8.67 7.63 -18.24
CA VAL A 315 7.87 6.59 -18.90
C VAL A 315 7.40 7.05 -20.27
N LYS A 316 7.04 8.34 -20.42
CA LYS A 316 6.64 8.92 -21.69
C LYS A 316 7.75 8.81 -22.74
N LYS A 317 8.98 9.21 -22.41
CA LYS A 317 10.13 9.10 -23.31
C LYS A 317 10.48 7.65 -23.64
N LEU A 318 10.41 6.73 -22.65
CA LEU A 318 10.60 5.32 -22.91
C LEU A 318 9.57 4.76 -23.90
N CYS A 319 8.32 5.16 -23.78
CA CYS A 319 7.25 4.77 -24.69
C CYS A 319 7.51 5.32 -26.12
N GLU A 320 7.87 6.59 -26.22
CA GLU A 320 8.21 7.26 -27.49
C GLU A 320 9.40 6.58 -28.18
N TRP A 321 10.51 6.34 -27.46
CA TRP A 321 11.70 5.70 -28.03
C TRP A 321 11.49 4.25 -28.46
N ASN A 322 10.53 3.54 -27.87
CA ASN A 322 10.28 2.12 -28.12
C ASN A 322 8.99 1.85 -28.91
N ASN A 323 8.27 2.90 -29.29
CA ASN A 323 6.98 2.82 -29.97
C ASN A 323 6.00 1.86 -29.25
N ILE A 324 5.83 2.06 -27.94
CA ILE A 324 4.92 1.28 -27.10
C ILE A 324 3.98 2.20 -26.35
N GLU A 325 2.78 1.71 -26.04
CA GLU A 325 1.82 2.43 -25.23
C GLU A 325 2.26 2.48 -23.76
N LYS A 326 1.77 3.48 -23.03
CA LYS A 326 2.12 3.69 -21.62
C LYS A 326 1.72 2.54 -20.69
N ASP A 327 0.73 1.76 -21.10
CA ASP A 327 0.19 0.58 -20.43
C ASP A 327 0.63 -0.73 -21.06
N ALA A 328 1.58 -0.68 -22.00
CA ALA A 328 2.11 -1.87 -22.66
C ALA A 328 2.75 -2.84 -21.65
N ILE A 329 2.43 -4.11 -21.80
CA ILE A 329 3.10 -5.19 -21.06
C ILE A 329 4.51 -5.36 -21.65
N ILE A 330 5.53 -5.13 -20.79
CA ILE A 330 6.92 -5.41 -21.14
C ILE A 330 7.30 -6.81 -20.64
N ASN A 331 7.66 -7.69 -21.57
CA ASN A 331 8.06 -9.05 -21.21
C ASN A 331 9.52 -9.10 -20.76
N ILE A 332 9.83 -10.02 -19.85
CA ILE A 332 11.21 -10.33 -19.46
C ILE A 332 12.04 -10.66 -20.70
N GLY A 333 13.26 -10.13 -20.77
CA GLY A 333 14.16 -10.28 -21.90
C GLY A 333 13.92 -9.29 -23.06
N LYS A 334 12.85 -8.48 -23.03
CA LYS A 334 12.63 -7.44 -24.04
C LYS A 334 13.71 -6.36 -23.92
N LYS A 335 14.34 -6.01 -25.04
CA LYS A 335 15.32 -4.93 -25.14
C LYS A 335 14.60 -3.61 -25.38
N LEU A 336 14.79 -2.64 -24.50
CA LEU A 336 14.20 -1.30 -24.56
C LEU A 336 15.30 -0.25 -24.72
N GLN A 337 15.09 0.70 -25.62
CA GLN A 337 15.90 1.90 -25.71
C GLN A 337 15.66 2.78 -24.49
N VAL A 338 16.71 3.26 -23.83
CA VAL A 338 16.65 4.01 -22.58
C VAL A 338 17.36 5.37 -22.59
N SER A 339 17.96 5.73 -23.73
CA SER A 339 18.50 7.07 -23.99
C SER A 339 18.06 7.61 -25.35
N GLU A 340 18.11 8.91 -25.51
CA GLU A 340 17.89 9.59 -26.78
C GLU A 340 19.04 9.26 -27.76
N ALA A 341 18.73 9.16 -29.07
CA ALA A 341 19.76 9.11 -30.09
C ALA A 341 20.41 10.51 -30.22
N ALA A 342 21.74 10.57 -30.32
CA ALA A 342 22.40 11.84 -30.58
C ALA A 342 21.93 12.38 -31.94
N ILE A 343 21.48 13.64 -31.95
CA ILE A 343 21.14 14.33 -33.18
C ILE A 343 22.48 14.74 -33.82
N VAL A 344 22.84 14.08 -34.89
CA VAL A 344 23.95 14.53 -35.75
C VAL A 344 23.40 15.68 -36.62
N GLU A 345 23.75 16.95 -36.30
CA GLU A 345 23.54 18.08 -37.17
C GLU A 345 24.54 18.09 -38.33
#